data_1ba2f169c18b1880a02c2a59d3237312
#
_entry.id   1ba2f169c18b1880a02c2a59d3237312
#
_cell.length_a   1.000
_cell.length_b   1.000
_cell.length_c   1.000
_cell.angle_alpha   90.00
_cell.angle_beta   90.00
_cell.angle_gamma   90.00
#
_symmetry.space_group_name_H-M   'P 1'
#
loop_
_entity.id
_entity.type
_entity.pdbx_description
1 polymer ?
#
loop_
_entity_poly.entity_id
_entity_poly.type
_entity_poly.pdbx_seq_one_letter_code
_entity_poly.pdbx_strand_id
1 'polypeptide(L)'
;MKSKIESYIGFAIKKGSVVFGCDSIERFKKKIFVLLETQSLSPNSRKVMEKCRVKFDCKLFEIEDFDFLKNKNCKALAICDKSLADAIVKVKEAEDKNGEHIN
;
A
#
# COMPACT_ATOMS: atom_id res chain seq x y z
N MET A 1 -16.36 2.91 -11.55
CA MET A 1 -16.52 3.29 -10.13
C MET A 1 -15.21 3.03 -9.38
N LYS A 2 -14.73 4.01 -8.62
CA LYS A 2 -13.49 3.84 -7.86
C LYS A 2 -13.72 2.95 -6.64
N SER A 3 -12.77 2.07 -6.35
CA SER A 3 -12.81 1.30 -5.11
C SER A 3 -12.50 2.22 -3.92
N LYS A 4 -12.87 1.77 -2.72
CA LYS A 4 -12.55 2.52 -1.50
C LYS A 4 -11.03 2.65 -1.32
N ILE A 5 -10.28 1.61 -1.64
CA ILE A 5 -8.82 1.62 -1.55
C ILE A 5 -8.24 2.74 -2.44
N GLU A 6 -8.69 2.80 -3.69
CA GLU A 6 -8.21 3.82 -4.62
C GLU A 6 -8.52 5.23 -4.10
N SER A 7 -9.70 5.44 -3.55
CA SER A 7 -10.11 6.73 -2.99
C SER A 7 -9.25 7.12 -1.79
N TYR A 8 -8.99 6.19 -0.89
CA TYR A 8 -8.15 6.48 0.30
C TYR A 8 -6.72 6.80 -0.11
N ILE A 9 -6.18 6.08 -1.09
CA ILE A 9 -4.84 6.38 -1.61
C ILE A 9 -4.82 7.78 -2.23
N GLY A 10 -5.85 8.13 -2.99
CA GLY A 10 -5.99 9.46 -3.58
C GLY A 10 -6.00 10.56 -2.52
N PHE A 11 -6.71 10.38 -1.42
CA PHE A 11 -6.71 11.32 -0.31
C PHE A 11 -5.32 11.45 0.32
N ALA A 12 -4.64 10.32 0.49
CA ALA A 12 -3.29 10.31 1.07
C ALA A 12 -2.30 11.06 0.17
N ILE A 13 -2.42 10.90 -1.13
CA ILE A 13 -1.59 11.63 -2.10
C ILE A 13 -1.82 13.14 -1.98
N LYS A 14 -3.07 13.57 -1.90
CA LYS A 14 -3.41 14.98 -1.75
C LYS A 14 -2.83 15.58 -0.46
N LYS A 15 -2.79 14.80 0.61
CA LYS A 15 -2.23 15.22 1.89
C LYS A 15 -0.69 15.19 1.90
N GLY A 16 -0.07 14.65 0.87
CA GLY A 16 1.38 14.45 0.86
C GLY A 16 1.82 13.35 1.82
N SER A 17 0.97 12.38 2.08
CA SER A 17 1.21 11.32 3.08
C SER A 17 1.55 9.99 2.43
N VAL A 18 2.13 9.99 1.24
CA VAL A 18 2.50 8.78 0.50
C VAL A 18 3.98 8.82 0.15
N VAL A 19 4.64 7.69 0.33
CA VAL A 19 6.00 7.47 -0.16
C VAL A 19 5.91 6.49 -1.33
N PHE A 20 6.44 6.85 -2.48
CA PHE A 20 6.36 6.04 -3.70
C PHE A 20 7.68 5.31 -3.95
N GLY A 21 7.56 4.01 -4.24
CA GLY A 21 8.70 3.20 -4.69
C GLY A 21 9.48 2.55 -3.55
N CYS A 22 9.99 1.35 -3.80
CA CYS A 22 10.69 0.55 -2.81
C CYS A 22 11.91 1.27 -2.23
N ASP A 23 12.69 1.93 -3.10
CA ASP A 23 13.92 2.59 -2.66
C ASP A 23 13.63 3.73 -1.69
N SER A 24 12.62 4.53 -2.00
CA SER A 24 12.22 5.65 -1.14
C SER A 24 11.65 5.15 0.18
N ILE A 25 10.86 4.08 0.12
CA ILE A 25 10.27 3.47 1.32
C ILE A 25 11.39 2.94 2.23
N GLU A 26 12.34 2.23 1.64
CA GLU A 26 13.47 1.64 2.40
C GLU A 26 14.28 2.71 3.13
N ARG A 27 14.44 3.88 2.52
CA ARG A 27 15.23 4.98 3.09
C ARG A 27 14.44 5.92 3.97
N PHE A 28 13.11 5.73 4.05
CA PHE A 28 12.25 6.62 4.82
C PHE A 28 12.55 6.52 6.30
N LYS A 29 12.60 7.65 6.99
CA LYS A 29 13.03 7.71 8.40
C LYS A 29 11.91 8.03 9.38
N LYS A 30 10.70 8.29 8.87
CA LYS A 30 9.53 8.54 9.70
C LYS A 30 8.64 7.31 9.74
N LYS A 31 7.52 7.40 10.44
CA LYS A 31 6.60 6.25 10.56
C LYS A 31 5.84 5.98 9.28
N ILE A 32 5.69 4.70 8.97
CA ILE A 32 4.82 4.19 7.92
C ILE A 32 3.79 3.30 8.60
N PHE A 33 2.53 3.45 8.25
CA PHE A 33 1.43 2.73 8.90
C PHE A 33 0.87 1.57 8.07
N VAL A 34 1.04 1.59 6.76
CA VAL A 34 0.69 0.46 5.90
C VAL A 34 1.51 0.53 4.61
N LEU A 35 1.85 -0.65 4.09
CA LEU A 35 2.57 -0.81 2.82
C LEU A 35 1.63 -1.46 1.81
N LEU A 36 1.71 -1.01 0.57
CA LEU A 36 0.88 -1.52 -0.52
C LEU A 36 1.77 -1.83 -1.72
N GLU A 37 1.52 -2.97 -2.37
CA GLU A 37 2.26 -3.36 -3.56
C GLU A 37 1.33 -3.95 -4.60
N THR A 38 1.67 -3.80 -5.88
CA THR A 38 0.86 -4.34 -6.96
C THR A 38 1.34 -5.74 -7.32
N GLN A 39 0.50 -6.49 -8.03
CA GLN A 39 0.85 -7.84 -8.49
C GLN A 39 2.03 -7.83 -9.46
N SER A 40 2.24 -6.73 -10.15
CA SER A 40 3.31 -6.61 -11.14
C SER A 40 4.68 -6.30 -10.53
N LEU A 41 4.76 -6.13 -9.21
CA LEU A 41 6.03 -5.87 -8.55
C LEU A 41 6.99 -7.05 -8.72
N SER A 42 8.27 -6.76 -9.02
CA SER A 42 9.26 -7.80 -9.23
C SER A 42 9.54 -8.58 -7.94
N PRO A 43 10.02 -9.85 -8.05
CA PRO A 43 10.37 -10.64 -6.87
C PRO A 43 11.41 -9.98 -5.97
N ASN A 44 12.42 -9.31 -6.56
CA ASN A 44 13.43 -8.61 -5.76
C ASN A 44 12.84 -7.47 -4.97
N SER A 45 11.96 -6.70 -5.60
CA SER A 45 11.27 -5.58 -4.94
C SER A 45 10.31 -6.07 -3.86
N ARG A 46 9.67 -7.23 -4.07
CA ARG A 46 8.81 -7.83 -3.04
C ARG A 46 9.61 -8.17 -1.78
N LYS A 47 10.85 -8.64 -1.95
CA LYS A 47 11.72 -8.91 -0.80
C LYS A 47 12.03 -7.64 -0.02
N VAL A 48 12.28 -6.54 -0.73
CA VAL A 48 12.51 -5.24 -0.10
C VAL A 48 11.27 -4.81 0.69
N MET A 49 10.08 -4.95 0.09
CA MET A 49 8.84 -4.60 0.76
C MET A 49 8.61 -5.44 2.02
N GLU A 50 8.94 -6.73 1.99
CA GLU A 50 8.83 -7.60 3.16
C GLU A 50 9.77 -7.16 4.28
N LYS A 51 10.99 -6.76 3.95
CA LYS A 51 11.92 -6.18 4.92
C LYS A 51 11.35 -4.90 5.52
N CYS A 52 10.75 -4.06 4.70
CA CYS A 52 10.14 -2.80 5.16
C CYS A 52 8.96 -3.07 6.08
N ARG A 53 8.16 -4.10 5.79
CA ARG A 53 7.04 -4.49 6.65
C ARG A 53 7.54 -4.76 8.07
N VAL A 54 8.62 -5.50 8.19
CA VAL A 54 9.22 -5.82 9.49
C VAL A 54 9.82 -4.56 10.13
N LYS A 55 10.59 -3.80 9.34
CA LYS A 55 11.27 -2.59 9.82
C LYS A 55 10.28 -1.57 10.40
N PHE A 56 9.17 -1.33 9.72
CA PHE A 56 8.18 -0.34 10.13
C PHE A 56 7.09 -0.92 11.03
N ASP A 57 7.11 -2.23 11.26
CA ASP A 57 6.12 -2.93 12.09
C ASP A 57 4.69 -2.59 11.64
N CYS A 58 4.43 -2.81 10.38
CA CYS A 58 3.13 -2.49 9.77
C CYS A 58 2.68 -3.64 8.86
N LYS A 59 1.47 -3.53 8.33
CA LYS A 59 0.93 -4.53 7.42
C LYS A 59 1.30 -4.21 5.98
N LEU A 60 1.36 -5.26 5.16
CA LEU A 60 1.64 -5.16 3.72
C LEU A 60 0.52 -5.87 2.99
N PHE A 61 -0.13 -5.18 2.06
CA PHE A 61 -1.21 -5.74 1.26
C PHE A 61 -0.92 -5.59 -0.22
N GLU A 62 -1.47 -6.52 -1.00
CA GLU A 62 -1.44 -6.44 -2.46
C GLU A 62 -2.65 -5.64 -2.94
N ILE A 63 -2.44 -4.75 -3.91
CA ILE A 63 -3.50 -3.92 -4.48
C ILE A 63 -3.49 -4.03 -6.01
N GLU A 64 -4.56 -3.54 -6.63
CA GLU A 64 -4.67 -3.49 -8.08
C GLU A 64 -3.70 -2.48 -8.68
N ASP A 65 -3.35 -2.67 -9.95
CA ASP A 65 -2.58 -1.71 -10.72
C ASP A 65 -3.50 -0.57 -11.18
N PHE A 66 -3.80 0.36 -10.27
CA PHE A 66 -4.64 1.50 -10.60
C PHE A 66 -3.99 2.39 -11.65
N ASP A 67 -4.80 3.07 -12.45
CA ASP A 67 -4.30 3.90 -13.55
C ASP A 67 -3.31 4.96 -13.08
N PHE A 68 -3.57 5.60 -11.94
CA PHE A 68 -2.66 6.63 -11.44
C PHE A 68 -1.29 6.06 -11.05
N LEU A 69 -1.23 4.79 -10.63
CA LEU A 69 0.03 4.12 -10.33
C LEU A 69 0.79 3.80 -11.61
N LYS A 70 0.07 3.34 -12.63
CA LYS A 70 0.68 3.07 -13.95
C LYS A 70 1.28 4.34 -14.54
N ASN A 71 0.57 5.46 -14.42
CA ASN A 71 1.04 6.75 -14.93
C ASN A 71 2.33 7.20 -14.24
N LYS A 72 2.51 6.87 -12.98
CA LYS A 72 3.72 7.18 -12.20
C LYS A 72 4.78 6.10 -12.32
N ASN A 73 4.48 5.02 -13.05
CA ASN A 73 5.35 3.85 -13.11
C ASN A 73 5.69 3.34 -11.70
N CYS A 74 4.71 3.33 -10.83
CA CYS A 74 4.87 2.99 -9.41
C CYS A 74 4.17 1.66 -9.13
N LYS A 75 4.87 0.74 -8.48
CA LYS A 75 4.34 -0.58 -8.14
C LYS A 75 4.32 -0.85 -6.64
N ALA A 76 4.80 0.09 -5.84
CA ALA A 76 4.82 -0.03 -4.39
C ALA A 76 4.69 1.35 -3.77
N LEU A 77 3.94 1.43 -2.68
CA LEU A 77 3.78 2.70 -1.97
C LEU A 77 3.54 2.46 -0.47
N ALA A 78 3.77 3.50 0.30
CA ALA A 78 3.58 3.47 1.74
C ALA A 78 2.69 4.63 2.16
N ILE A 79 1.82 4.40 3.13
CA ILE A 79 0.90 5.40 3.66
C ILE A 79 1.42 5.87 5.03
N CYS A 80 1.61 7.17 5.16
CA CYS A 80 2.17 7.79 6.36
C CYS A 80 1.12 8.48 7.23
N ASP A 81 -0.15 8.42 6.84
CA ASP A 81 -1.27 8.96 7.61
C ASP A 81 -1.96 7.81 8.32
N LYS A 82 -2.01 7.86 9.65
CA LYS A 82 -2.57 6.77 10.43
C LYS A 82 -4.04 6.52 10.13
N SER A 83 -4.83 7.58 10.05
CA SER A 83 -6.28 7.45 9.82
C SER A 83 -6.60 6.80 8.48
N LEU A 84 -5.91 7.24 7.42
CA LEU A 84 -6.10 6.67 6.09
C LEU A 84 -5.57 5.25 6.01
N ALA A 85 -4.42 4.99 6.66
CA ALA A 85 -3.88 3.64 6.72
C ALA A 85 -4.83 2.69 7.42
N ASP A 86 -5.39 3.09 8.57
CA ASP A 86 -6.36 2.27 9.29
C ASP A 86 -7.59 1.96 8.45
N ALA A 87 -8.09 2.95 7.68
CA ALA A 87 -9.22 2.75 6.79
C ALA A 87 -8.89 1.74 5.69
N ILE A 88 -7.71 1.84 5.10
CA ILE A 88 -7.24 0.91 4.07
C ILE A 88 -7.12 -0.51 4.64
N VAL A 89 -6.52 -0.64 5.81
CA VAL A 89 -6.36 -1.94 6.47
C VAL A 89 -7.71 -2.60 6.71
N LYS A 90 -8.69 -1.84 7.20
CA LYS A 90 -10.04 -2.37 7.45
C LYS A 90 -10.69 -2.90 6.18
N VAL A 91 -10.59 -2.15 5.08
CA VAL A 91 -11.16 -2.59 3.80
C VAL A 91 -10.47 -3.85 3.31
N LYS A 92 -9.14 -3.89 3.36
CA LYS A 92 -8.38 -5.06 2.89
C LYS A 92 -8.66 -6.30 3.73
N GLU A 93 -8.75 -6.15 5.04
CA GLU A 93 -9.06 -7.28 5.92
C GLU A 93 -10.48 -7.79 5.71
N ALA A 94 -11.43 -6.91 5.45
CA ALA A 94 -12.80 -7.31 5.13
C ALA A 94 -12.87 -8.06 3.80
N GLU A 95 -12.13 -7.61 2.80
CA GLU A 95 -12.04 -8.30 1.50
C GLU A 95 -11.48 -9.71 1.66
N ASP A 96 -10.43 -9.86 2.45
CA ASP A 96 -9.81 -11.16 2.70
C ASP A 96 -10.78 -12.11 3.40
N LYS A 97 -11.53 -11.63 4.38
CA LYS A 97 -12.56 -12.42 5.06
C LYS A 97 -13.66 -12.86 4.10
N ASN A 98 -14.12 -11.95 3.25
CA ASN A 98 -15.15 -12.27 2.26
C ASN A 98 -14.66 -13.33 1.28
N GLY A 99 -13.39 -13.27 0.90
CA GLY A 99 -12.77 -14.27 0.06
C GLY A 99 -12.77 -15.63 0.70
N GLU A 100 -12.50 -15.72 1.99
CA GLU A 100 -12.52 -16.97 2.73
C GLU A 100 -13.92 -17.60 2.77
N HIS A 101 -14.96 -16.77 2.91
CA HIS A 101 -16.34 -17.25 2.98
C HIS A 101 -16.84 -17.82 1.67
N ILE A 102 -16.34 -17.37 0.57
CA ILE A 102 -16.77 -17.82 -0.75
C ILE A 102 -16.26 -19.22 -1.05
N ASN A 103 -15.20 -19.60 -0.44
CA ASN A 103 -14.59 -20.91 -0.63
C ASN A 103 -15.28 -21.94 0.25
#